data_9af59b075d9e3065ba952e12cad191f0
#
_entry.id   9af59b075d9e3065ba952e12cad191f0
#
_cell.length_a   1.000
_cell.length_b   1.000
_cell.length_c   1.000
_cell.angle_alpha   90.00
_cell.angle_beta   90.00
_cell.angle_gamma   90.00
#
_symmetry.space_group_name_H-M   'P 1'
#
loop_
_entity.id
_entity.type
_entity.pdbx_description
1 polymer ?
#
loop_
_entity_poly.entity_id
_entity_poly.type
_entity_poly.pdbx_seq_one_letter_code
_entity_poly.pdbx_strand_id
1 'polypeptide(L)'
;SDQTEKIDFSQKIGLVVYSTKYGTKVTYDVSVTAEKSAENDILSYKIGDAVGTISGNRVSIAIPYATDLTAAKAEIKVSEFAKVTQKPAELQLGENHYTVTAEDRSTQDYIVTITRTPAATGRQITSFRYGGYAATINEGTAEITMTLPKGISPVFAPTIETSEFATVSPASGEEQDFSSPVKYKVTAQNKTSKTYTVKVTMSDEATPNVYKGKLEQIRDNIINRYRSEANDDWEWMNLGFYENRKENYNTSTHSFDIASKLVKLNTTTNVAMTEIDRTIMMLTARGFDCSKLSQYNNGEPYIDSKGNKIDDLAAVLYNYSGDYTINGPIFALLALDMGNYSVPDNARWTREALIDVILKYGNYDEFGIDMVGAIMYSLAPYQDDEAYGARVKEKLDKCLELILRKMNSDFSFGGWGTINSESAAWVMMGLCSMGIDWNADPRFSDGQ
;
A
#
# COMPACT_ATOMS: atom_id res chain seq x y z
N SER A 1 31.49 -13.50 51.51
CA SER A 1 31.58 -13.59 50.06
C SER A 1 30.17 -13.68 49.50
N ASP A 2 29.77 -12.69 48.74
CA ASP A 2 28.52 -12.74 47.98
C ASP A 2 28.61 -13.90 46.98
N GLN A 3 27.87 -14.95 47.24
CA GLN A 3 27.71 -16.03 46.27
C GLN A 3 26.56 -15.66 45.34
N THR A 4 26.91 -15.17 44.17
CA THR A 4 25.96 -14.82 43.12
C THR A 4 25.80 -15.95 42.06
N GLU A 5 26.47 -17.09 42.26
CA GLU A 5 26.33 -18.24 41.36
C GLU A 5 25.01 -18.96 41.60
N LYS A 6 24.27 -19.25 40.52
CA LYS A 6 23.07 -20.09 40.57
C LYS A 6 23.49 -21.53 40.95
N ILE A 7 22.93 -22.05 42.02
CA ILE A 7 23.21 -23.42 42.48
C ILE A 7 22.05 -24.32 42.02
N ASP A 8 22.38 -25.45 41.41
CA ASP A 8 21.39 -26.47 41.03
C ASP A 8 21.07 -27.33 42.24
N PHE A 9 19.86 -27.20 42.77
CA PHE A 9 19.35 -28.01 43.91
C PHE A 9 18.59 -29.28 43.47
N SER A 10 18.68 -29.71 42.22
CA SER A 10 18.05 -30.95 41.72
C SER A 10 18.63 -32.19 42.44
N GLN A 11 19.79 -32.04 43.05
CA GLN A 11 20.45 -33.05 43.87
C GLN A 11 20.79 -32.46 45.26
N LYS A 12 20.97 -33.35 46.23
CA LYS A 12 21.42 -32.98 47.57
C LYS A 12 22.79 -32.30 47.50
N ILE A 13 22.91 -31.10 48.05
CA ILE A 13 24.13 -30.30 48.00
C ILE A 13 24.74 -30.20 49.41
N GLY A 14 26.03 -30.48 49.50
CA GLY A 14 26.81 -30.23 50.71
C GLY A 14 27.37 -28.80 50.74
N LEU A 15 26.83 -27.96 51.60
CA LEU A 15 27.37 -26.64 51.90
C LEU A 15 28.43 -26.72 52.98
N VAL A 16 29.64 -26.25 52.66
CA VAL A 16 30.74 -26.24 53.62
C VAL A 16 30.97 -24.83 54.14
N VAL A 17 30.76 -24.62 55.39
CA VAL A 17 31.01 -23.36 56.10
C VAL A 17 32.32 -23.47 56.93
N TYR A 18 33.24 -22.56 56.62
CA TYR A 18 34.52 -22.43 57.32
C TYR A 18 34.45 -21.30 58.34
N SER A 19 34.80 -21.57 59.58
CA SER A 19 35.05 -20.51 60.56
C SER A 19 36.51 -20.02 60.46
N THR A 20 36.68 -18.79 60.03
CA THR A 20 38.01 -18.16 59.93
C THR A 20 38.65 -17.92 61.31
N LYS A 21 37.86 -17.88 62.40
CA LYS A 21 38.34 -17.61 63.77
C LYS A 21 38.79 -18.87 64.50
N TYR A 22 38.17 -20.02 64.18
CA TYR A 22 38.44 -21.27 64.96
C TYR A 22 38.95 -22.41 64.09
N GLY A 23 39.19 -22.20 62.81
CA GLY A 23 39.66 -23.22 61.86
C GLY A 23 38.73 -24.43 61.69
N THR A 24 37.50 -24.33 62.18
CA THR A 24 36.53 -25.43 62.11
C THR A 24 35.74 -25.39 60.78
N LYS A 25 35.42 -26.58 60.32
CA LYS A 25 34.61 -26.81 59.12
C LYS A 25 33.33 -27.53 59.51
N VAL A 26 32.19 -27.02 59.09
CA VAL A 26 30.88 -27.65 59.19
C VAL A 26 30.29 -27.86 57.80
N THR A 27 29.86 -29.08 57.56
CA THR A 27 29.16 -29.39 56.31
C THR A 27 27.65 -29.47 56.54
N TYR A 28 26.88 -28.74 55.81
CA TYR A 28 25.42 -28.79 55.85
C TYR A 28 24.94 -29.49 54.60
N ASP A 29 24.13 -30.54 54.78
CA ASP A 29 23.40 -31.16 53.68
C ASP A 29 22.12 -30.36 53.40
N VAL A 30 22.05 -29.73 52.26
CA VAL A 30 20.88 -28.98 51.85
C VAL A 30 20.14 -29.78 50.77
N SER A 31 18.89 -30.08 51.01
CA SER A 31 17.97 -30.62 50.02
C SER A 31 16.78 -29.69 49.89
N VAL A 32 16.42 -29.37 48.67
CA VAL A 32 15.23 -28.60 48.37
C VAL A 32 14.21 -29.54 47.73
N THR A 33 13.04 -29.61 48.31
CA THR A 33 11.89 -30.31 47.74
C THR A 33 10.91 -29.24 47.26
N ALA A 34 10.60 -29.20 45.98
CA ALA A 34 9.51 -28.39 45.45
C ALA A 34 8.21 -29.22 45.52
N GLU A 35 7.18 -28.68 46.15
CA GLU A 35 5.86 -29.25 46.03
C GLU A 35 5.38 -29.10 44.59
N LYS A 36 4.79 -30.15 44.06
CA LYS A 36 4.21 -30.11 42.72
C LYS A 36 2.94 -29.28 42.73
N SER A 37 2.79 -28.47 41.69
CA SER A 37 1.57 -27.65 41.51
C SER A 37 0.33 -28.55 41.30
N ALA A 38 -0.73 -28.24 42.04
CA ALA A 38 -2.06 -28.84 41.87
C ALA A 38 -2.98 -28.04 40.97
N GLU A 39 -2.48 -26.89 40.40
CA GLU A 39 -3.27 -26.04 39.51
C GLU A 39 -3.53 -26.71 38.18
N ASN A 40 -4.83 -26.79 37.79
CA ASN A 40 -5.30 -27.48 36.61
C ASN A 40 -6.38 -26.67 35.85
N ASP A 41 -6.20 -25.36 35.82
CA ASP A 41 -7.14 -24.45 35.19
C ASP A 41 -6.87 -24.22 33.67
N ILE A 42 -7.94 -24.06 32.89
CA ILE A 42 -7.88 -23.42 31.58
C ILE A 42 -7.88 -21.89 31.80
N LEU A 43 -6.80 -21.22 31.43
CA LEU A 43 -6.63 -19.78 31.59
C LEU A 43 -7.12 -18.99 30.37
N SER A 44 -7.04 -19.57 29.18
CA SER A 44 -7.66 -19.02 27.95
C SER A 44 -7.93 -20.12 26.94
N TYR A 45 -8.97 -19.90 26.13
CA TYR A 45 -9.38 -20.78 25.04
C TYR A 45 -9.73 -19.96 23.81
N LYS A 46 -9.13 -20.26 22.65
CA LYS A 46 -9.38 -19.56 21.39
C LYS A 46 -9.46 -20.53 20.22
N ILE A 47 -10.22 -20.15 19.19
CA ILE A 47 -10.24 -20.79 17.87
C ILE A 47 -10.17 -19.68 16.83
N GLY A 48 -9.03 -19.52 16.18
CA GLY A 48 -8.73 -18.34 15.36
C GLY A 48 -8.88 -17.06 16.20
N ASP A 49 -9.63 -16.09 15.70
CA ASP A 49 -9.88 -14.82 16.42
C ASP A 49 -10.98 -14.92 17.48
N ALA A 50 -11.75 -16.00 17.49
CA ALA A 50 -12.82 -16.19 18.47
C ALA A 50 -12.20 -16.54 19.85
N VAL A 51 -12.71 -15.87 20.89
CA VAL A 51 -12.26 -16.04 22.29
C VAL A 51 -13.37 -16.67 23.10
N GLY A 52 -13.04 -17.75 23.80
CA GLY A 52 -13.97 -18.44 24.70
C GLY A 52 -14.16 -17.71 26.04
N THR A 53 -15.37 -17.71 26.53
CA THR A 53 -15.71 -17.24 27.87
C THR A 53 -15.63 -18.43 28.83
N ILE A 54 -14.80 -18.32 29.87
CA ILE A 54 -14.58 -19.36 30.89
C ILE A 54 -15.43 -19.04 32.10
N SER A 55 -16.18 -20.05 32.60
CA SER A 55 -16.96 -19.96 33.81
C SER A 55 -16.85 -21.28 34.57
N GLY A 56 -16.00 -21.31 35.62
CA GLY A 56 -15.64 -22.55 36.32
C GLY A 56 -15.03 -23.57 35.36
N ASN A 57 -15.56 -24.75 35.31
CA ASN A 57 -15.13 -25.81 34.39
C ASN A 57 -15.87 -25.84 33.04
N ARG A 58 -16.53 -24.75 32.67
CA ARG A 58 -17.21 -24.61 31.40
C ARG A 58 -16.61 -23.49 30.58
N VAL A 59 -16.46 -23.71 29.28
CA VAL A 59 -16.05 -22.70 28.31
C VAL A 59 -17.12 -22.61 27.22
N SER A 60 -17.58 -21.42 26.91
CA SER A 60 -18.46 -21.18 25.77
C SER A 60 -17.76 -20.33 24.73
N ILE A 61 -17.81 -20.74 23.46
CA ILE A 61 -17.21 -20.01 22.36
C ILE A 61 -18.15 -20.02 21.14
N ALA A 62 -18.33 -18.84 20.54
CA ALA A 62 -19.06 -18.68 19.29
C ALA A 62 -18.04 -18.39 18.18
N ILE A 63 -17.94 -19.29 17.21
CA ILE A 63 -17.06 -19.16 16.05
C ILE A 63 -17.82 -18.56 14.86
N PRO A 64 -17.14 -17.88 13.91
CA PRO A 64 -17.75 -17.41 12.67
C PRO A 64 -18.43 -18.55 11.89
N TYR A 65 -19.54 -18.23 11.21
CA TYR A 65 -20.32 -19.24 10.46
C TYR A 65 -19.49 -20.07 9.48
N ALA A 66 -18.53 -19.42 8.80
CA ALA A 66 -17.70 -20.04 7.77
C ALA A 66 -16.49 -20.82 8.32
N THR A 67 -16.27 -20.87 9.65
CA THR A 67 -15.11 -21.56 10.21
C THR A 67 -15.13 -23.05 9.89
N ASP A 68 -14.10 -23.55 9.24
CA ASP A 68 -13.91 -24.97 9.01
C ASP A 68 -13.29 -25.62 10.27
N LEU A 69 -14.11 -26.36 11.03
CA LEU A 69 -13.68 -27.02 12.25
C LEU A 69 -12.73 -28.20 11.98
N THR A 70 -12.71 -28.75 10.76
CA THR A 70 -11.80 -29.86 10.44
C THR A 70 -10.35 -29.40 10.28
N ALA A 71 -10.18 -28.12 9.90
CA ALA A 71 -8.87 -27.48 9.76
C ALA A 71 -8.50 -26.62 10.99
N ALA A 72 -9.50 -26.21 11.80
CA ALA A 72 -9.28 -25.34 12.95
C ALA A 72 -8.60 -26.07 14.09
N LYS A 73 -7.79 -25.33 14.86
CA LYS A 73 -7.17 -25.81 16.11
C LYS A 73 -7.53 -24.87 17.23
N ALA A 74 -7.76 -25.45 18.42
CA ALA A 74 -7.91 -24.67 19.64
C ALA A 74 -6.54 -24.26 20.19
N GLU A 75 -6.39 -22.98 20.52
CA GLU A 75 -5.27 -22.44 21.27
C GLU A 75 -5.69 -22.37 22.75
N ILE A 76 -5.07 -23.19 23.59
CA ILE A 76 -5.44 -23.32 24.99
C ILE A 76 -4.24 -22.98 25.86
N LYS A 77 -4.42 -22.01 26.76
CA LYS A 77 -3.48 -21.78 27.86
C LYS A 77 -4.00 -22.41 29.12
N VAL A 78 -3.19 -23.18 29.79
CA VAL A 78 -3.50 -23.81 31.06
C VAL A 78 -2.54 -23.32 32.17
N SER A 79 -2.81 -23.66 33.41
CA SER A 79 -1.94 -23.37 34.54
C SER A 79 -0.50 -23.85 34.29
N GLU A 80 0.45 -23.20 34.94
CA GLU A 80 1.88 -23.53 34.77
C GLU A 80 2.13 -25.00 35.15
N PHE A 81 2.94 -25.69 34.34
CA PHE A 81 3.24 -27.14 34.45
C PHE A 81 2.04 -28.09 34.18
N ALA A 82 0.82 -27.59 33.97
CA ALA A 82 -0.32 -28.42 33.63
C ALA A 82 -0.31 -28.83 32.13
N LYS A 83 -0.99 -29.92 31.83
CA LYS A 83 -1.17 -30.42 30.45
C LYS A 83 -2.65 -30.61 30.15
N VAL A 84 -3.04 -30.28 28.94
CA VAL A 84 -4.42 -30.45 28.48
C VAL A 84 -4.51 -31.58 27.46
N THR A 85 -5.56 -32.38 27.54
CA THR A 85 -5.94 -33.39 26.56
C THR A 85 -7.39 -33.20 26.16
N GLN A 86 -7.68 -33.38 24.85
CA GLN A 86 -9.04 -33.30 24.28
C GLN A 86 -9.53 -34.69 23.85
N LYS A 87 -10.80 -34.95 24.07
CA LYS A 87 -11.46 -36.18 23.60
C LYS A 87 -12.89 -35.85 23.11
N PRO A 88 -13.23 -36.08 21.82
CA PRO A 88 -12.34 -36.52 20.74
C PRO A 88 -11.25 -35.50 20.41
N ALA A 89 -10.19 -35.89 19.74
CA ALA A 89 -9.06 -35.00 19.38
C ALA A 89 -9.46 -33.91 18.36
N GLU A 90 -10.55 -34.12 17.63
CA GLU A 90 -11.05 -33.19 16.62
C GLU A 90 -12.13 -32.27 17.24
N LEU A 91 -12.13 -31.00 16.83
CA LEU A 91 -13.14 -30.03 17.23
C LEU A 91 -14.47 -30.32 16.56
N GLN A 92 -15.56 -30.23 17.35
CA GLN A 92 -16.94 -30.38 16.84
C GLN A 92 -17.85 -29.29 17.39
N LEU A 93 -18.94 -29.02 16.68
CA LEU A 93 -20.02 -28.20 17.22
C LEU A 93 -20.67 -28.88 18.42
N GLY A 94 -21.10 -28.09 19.39
CA GLY A 94 -21.62 -28.60 20.66
C GLY A 94 -20.53 -28.83 21.68
N GLU A 95 -20.65 -29.87 22.48
CA GLU A 95 -19.76 -30.12 23.61
C GLU A 95 -18.50 -30.87 23.19
N ASN A 96 -17.36 -30.33 23.61
CA ASN A 96 -16.02 -30.88 23.49
C ASN A 96 -15.45 -31.04 24.90
N HIS A 97 -14.86 -32.19 25.20
CA HIS A 97 -14.38 -32.53 26.54
C HIS A 97 -12.86 -32.40 26.61
N TYR A 98 -12.38 -31.74 27.62
CA TYR A 98 -10.97 -31.54 27.89
C TYR A 98 -10.66 -31.98 29.32
N THR A 99 -9.53 -32.64 29.51
CA THR A 99 -8.99 -32.93 30.83
C THR A 99 -7.70 -32.16 30.98
N VAL A 100 -7.60 -31.32 32.01
CA VAL A 100 -6.38 -30.64 32.42
C VAL A 100 -5.76 -31.43 33.57
N THR A 101 -4.50 -31.80 33.41
CA THR A 101 -3.74 -32.57 34.40
C THR A 101 -2.64 -31.68 34.97
N ALA A 102 -2.67 -31.43 36.26
CA ALA A 102 -1.65 -30.68 36.97
C ALA A 102 -0.30 -31.46 37.10
N GLU A 103 0.73 -30.81 37.59
CA GLU A 103 2.03 -31.41 37.82
C GLU A 103 1.97 -32.54 38.88
N ASP A 104 1.12 -32.41 39.91
CA ASP A 104 0.88 -33.43 40.96
C ASP A 104 0.02 -34.59 40.47
N ARG A 105 -0.48 -34.55 39.21
CA ARG A 105 -1.36 -35.52 38.56
C ARG A 105 -2.86 -35.41 38.95
N SER A 106 -3.23 -34.43 39.73
CA SER A 106 -4.65 -34.10 39.89
C SER A 106 -5.24 -33.65 38.56
N THR A 107 -6.51 -33.90 38.32
CA THR A 107 -7.18 -33.61 37.03
C THR A 107 -8.44 -32.82 37.26
N GLN A 108 -8.73 -31.95 36.28
CA GLN A 108 -10.02 -31.26 36.15
C GLN A 108 -10.57 -31.42 34.73
N ASP A 109 -11.85 -31.79 34.65
CA ASP A 109 -12.54 -31.93 33.39
C ASP A 109 -13.27 -30.63 33.04
N TYR A 110 -13.14 -30.21 31.79
CA TYR A 110 -13.78 -29.04 31.19
C TYR A 110 -14.70 -29.44 30.08
N ILE A 111 -15.83 -28.76 29.99
CA ILE A 111 -16.78 -28.85 28.89
C ILE A 111 -16.69 -27.56 28.11
N VAL A 112 -16.24 -27.64 26.84
CA VAL A 112 -16.17 -26.53 25.92
C VAL A 112 -17.33 -26.64 24.93
N THR A 113 -18.26 -25.70 24.98
CA THR A 113 -19.39 -25.64 24.07
C THR A 113 -19.06 -24.70 22.91
N ILE A 114 -18.90 -25.27 21.69
CA ILE A 114 -18.65 -24.53 20.47
C ILE A 114 -19.96 -24.31 19.74
N THR A 115 -20.30 -23.05 19.47
CA THR A 115 -21.46 -22.66 18.66
C THR A 115 -20.99 -21.86 17.44
N ARG A 116 -21.83 -21.80 16.39
CA ARG A 116 -21.59 -20.89 15.26
C ARG A 116 -22.45 -19.64 15.40
N THR A 117 -21.88 -18.49 15.02
CA THR A 117 -22.69 -17.30 14.78
C THR A 117 -23.69 -17.59 13.63
N PRO A 118 -24.91 -17.05 13.68
CA PRO A 118 -25.83 -17.20 12.56
C PRO A 118 -25.24 -16.72 11.24
N ALA A 119 -25.58 -17.41 10.14
CA ALA A 119 -25.17 -16.94 8.82
C ALA A 119 -25.79 -15.57 8.53
N ALA A 120 -24.98 -14.65 7.98
CA ALA A 120 -25.46 -13.33 7.61
C ALA A 120 -26.58 -13.40 6.57
N THR A 121 -27.60 -12.56 6.74
CA THR A 121 -28.79 -12.52 5.90
C THR A 121 -28.81 -11.36 4.91
N GLY A 122 -27.81 -10.44 5.02
CA GLY A 122 -27.66 -9.28 4.14
C GLY A 122 -27.46 -9.70 2.69
N ARG A 123 -28.26 -9.15 1.79
CA ARG A 123 -28.25 -9.44 0.35
C ARG A 123 -28.51 -8.18 -0.48
N GLN A 124 -27.92 -7.07 -0.06
CA GLN A 124 -28.09 -5.77 -0.70
C GLN A 124 -26.87 -5.45 -1.55
N ILE A 125 -27.07 -4.74 -2.66
CA ILE A 125 -26.04 -3.94 -3.31
C ILE A 125 -26.02 -2.61 -2.55
N THR A 126 -24.88 -2.31 -1.92
CA THR A 126 -24.70 -1.10 -1.11
C THR A 126 -24.09 0.04 -1.92
N SER A 127 -23.33 -0.30 -2.97
CA SER A 127 -22.77 0.65 -3.93
C SER A 127 -22.75 0.02 -5.32
N PHE A 128 -23.08 0.81 -6.35
CA PHE A 128 -22.93 0.45 -7.75
C PHE A 128 -22.39 1.65 -8.50
N ARG A 129 -21.22 1.50 -9.12
CA ARG A 129 -20.48 2.63 -9.72
C ARG A 129 -19.80 2.24 -11.02
N TYR A 130 -19.61 3.23 -11.89
CA TYR A 130 -18.69 3.15 -13.01
C TYR A 130 -17.83 4.41 -13.02
N GLY A 131 -16.53 4.26 -12.74
CA GLY A 131 -15.67 5.41 -12.51
C GLY A 131 -16.22 6.29 -11.37
N GLY A 132 -16.29 7.57 -11.58
CA GLY A 132 -16.89 8.53 -10.64
C GLY A 132 -18.41 8.50 -10.58
N TYR A 133 -19.09 7.88 -11.55
CA TYR A 133 -20.57 7.87 -11.59
C TYR A 133 -21.11 6.85 -10.58
N ALA A 134 -21.95 7.34 -9.66
CA ALA A 134 -22.66 6.51 -8.71
C ALA A 134 -24.12 6.31 -9.18
N ALA A 135 -24.60 5.08 -9.09
CA ALA A 135 -25.99 4.77 -9.35
C ALA A 135 -26.87 5.09 -8.14
N THR A 136 -28.15 5.40 -8.42
CA THR A 136 -29.18 5.45 -7.39
C THR A 136 -29.78 4.06 -7.19
N ILE A 137 -29.76 3.57 -5.95
CA ILE A 137 -30.27 2.25 -5.58
C ILE A 137 -31.62 2.39 -4.87
N ASN A 138 -32.65 1.80 -5.44
CA ASN A 138 -33.97 1.72 -4.82
C ASN A 138 -34.17 0.30 -4.23
N GLU A 139 -33.98 0.19 -2.93
CA GLU A 139 -34.13 -1.09 -2.21
C GLU A 139 -35.55 -1.67 -2.26
N GLY A 140 -36.56 -0.80 -2.31
CA GLY A 140 -37.98 -1.22 -2.31
C GLY A 140 -38.39 -1.92 -3.62
N THR A 141 -37.93 -1.40 -4.76
CA THR A 141 -38.20 -1.96 -6.09
C THR A 141 -37.10 -2.89 -6.59
N ALA A 142 -35.95 -2.95 -5.89
CA ALA A 142 -34.75 -3.61 -6.34
C ALA A 142 -34.31 -3.13 -7.73
N GLU A 143 -34.39 -1.83 -7.96
CA GLU A 143 -33.97 -1.17 -9.17
C GLU A 143 -32.76 -0.28 -8.90
N ILE A 144 -31.80 -0.31 -9.80
CA ILE A 144 -30.60 0.53 -9.79
C ILE A 144 -30.61 1.35 -11.05
N THR A 145 -30.53 2.67 -10.92
CA THR A 145 -30.52 3.58 -12.08
C THR A 145 -29.24 4.38 -12.10
N MET A 146 -28.61 4.49 -13.27
CA MET A 146 -27.42 5.28 -13.51
C MET A 146 -27.63 6.12 -14.78
N THR A 147 -27.18 7.36 -14.73
CA THR A 147 -27.14 8.22 -15.92
C THR A 147 -25.67 8.49 -16.26
N LEU A 148 -25.28 8.23 -17.50
CA LEU A 148 -23.95 8.46 -18.01
C LEU A 148 -24.00 9.52 -19.12
N PRO A 149 -22.94 10.34 -19.29
CA PRO A 149 -22.87 11.30 -20.37
C PRO A 149 -22.92 10.67 -21.77
N LYS A 150 -23.40 11.44 -22.73
CA LYS A 150 -23.39 11.06 -24.15
C LYS A 150 -21.95 10.77 -24.61
N GLY A 151 -21.78 9.64 -25.28
CA GLY A 151 -20.49 9.23 -25.84
C GLY A 151 -19.74 8.18 -25.05
N ILE A 152 -20.21 7.85 -23.84
CA ILE A 152 -19.71 6.69 -23.11
C ILE A 152 -20.21 5.40 -23.74
N SER A 153 -19.35 4.38 -23.80
CA SER A 153 -19.79 3.03 -24.20
C SER A 153 -20.80 2.50 -23.16
N PRO A 154 -21.94 1.92 -23.58
CA PRO A 154 -22.82 1.21 -22.67
C PRO A 154 -22.23 -0.13 -22.19
N VAL A 155 -21.07 -0.53 -22.73
CA VAL A 155 -20.34 -1.74 -22.34
C VAL A 155 -19.22 -1.35 -21.38
N PHE A 156 -19.38 -1.73 -20.11
CA PHE A 156 -18.39 -1.39 -19.08
C PHE A 156 -18.44 -2.36 -17.89
N ALA A 157 -17.38 -2.33 -17.06
CA ALA A 157 -17.23 -3.12 -15.86
C ALA A 157 -17.55 -2.27 -14.61
N PRO A 158 -18.71 -2.47 -13.95
CA PRO A 158 -19.08 -1.69 -12.78
C PRO A 158 -18.33 -2.16 -11.53
N THR A 159 -18.04 -1.23 -10.63
CA THR A 159 -17.61 -1.53 -9.26
C THR A 159 -18.85 -1.69 -8.37
N ILE A 160 -18.98 -2.83 -7.71
CA ILE A 160 -20.15 -3.20 -6.91
C ILE A 160 -19.72 -3.57 -5.50
N GLU A 161 -20.33 -2.94 -4.51
CA GLU A 161 -20.22 -3.35 -3.11
C GLU A 161 -21.52 -3.98 -2.66
N THR A 162 -21.41 -4.98 -1.78
CA THR A 162 -22.57 -5.72 -1.27
C THR A 162 -22.57 -5.75 0.26
N SER A 163 -23.68 -6.21 0.84
CA SER A 163 -23.72 -6.56 2.27
C SER A 163 -22.57 -7.50 2.61
N GLU A 164 -22.08 -7.41 3.83
CA GLU A 164 -20.98 -8.24 4.34
C GLU A 164 -21.29 -9.74 4.16
N PHE A 165 -20.28 -10.48 3.71
CA PHE A 165 -20.36 -11.91 3.36
C PHE A 165 -21.36 -12.28 2.24
N ALA A 166 -21.93 -11.31 1.53
CA ALA A 166 -22.73 -11.58 0.34
C ALA A 166 -21.84 -11.68 -0.92
N THR A 167 -22.34 -12.39 -1.91
CA THR A 167 -21.72 -12.46 -3.25
C THR A 167 -22.70 -11.91 -4.28
N VAL A 168 -22.17 -11.34 -5.36
CA VAL A 168 -22.97 -10.80 -6.48
C VAL A 168 -22.60 -11.50 -7.78
N SER A 169 -23.57 -11.69 -8.66
CA SER A 169 -23.36 -12.22 -10.00
C SER A 169 -24.27 -11.49 -10.99
N PRO A 170 -23.75 -10.93 -12.09
CA PRO A 170 -22.32 -10.86 -12.49
C PRO A 170 -21.42 -10.27 -11.41
N ALA A 171 -20.12 -10.59 -11.42
CA ALA A 171 -19.19 -10.14 -10.38
C ALA A 171 -18.88 -8.63 -10.50
N SER A 172 -18.42 -8.02 -9.40
CA SER A 172 -17.84 -6.68 -9.44
C SER A 172 -16.62 -6.68 -10.36
N GLY A 173 -16.53 -5.70 -11.28
CA GLY A 173 -15.46 -5.63 -12.28
C GLY A 173 -15.66 -6.52 -13.52
N GLU A 174 -16.75 -7.27 -13.61
CA GLU A 174 -17.11 -8.04 -14.82
C GLU A 174 -17.83 -7.14 -15.83
N GLU A 175 -17.30 -7.08 -17.05
CA GLU A 175 -17.85 -6.25 -18.13
C GLU A 175 -19.25 -6.73 -18.53
N GLN A 176 -20.19 -5.80 -18.66
CA GLN A 176 -21.58 -6.03 -19.06
C GLN A 176 -22.03 -5.00 -20.08
N ASP A 177 -22.98 -5.38 -20.95
CA ASP A 177 -23.64 -4.48 -21.89
C ASP A 177 -24.92 -3.92 -21.27
N PHE A 178 -24.91 -2.65 -20.91
CA PHE A 178 -26.03 -1.89 -20.33
C PHE A 178 -26.89 -1.17 -21.39
N SER A 179 -26.73 -1.46 -22.68
CA SER A 179 -27.69 -1.00 -23.70
C SER A 179 -29.11 -1.51 -23.44
N SER A 180 -29.25 -2.55 -22.61
CA SER A 180 -30.48 -3.09 -22.07
C SER A 180 -30.34 -3.32 -20.57
N PRO A 181 -31.46 -3.37 -19.80
CA PRO A 181 -31.39 -3.60 -18.36
C PRO A 181 -30.68 -4.93 -17.98
N VAL A 182 -29.68 -4.86 -17.12
CA VAL A 182 -28.89 -5.99 -16.65
C VAL A 182 -29.34 -6.44 -15.25
N LYS A 183 -29.42 -7.73 -15.02
CA LYS A 183 -29.83 -8.29 -13.71
C LYS A 183 -28.62 -8.75 -12.91
N TYR A 184 -28.54 -8.29 -11.67
CA TYR A 184 -27.54 -8.69 -10.69
C TYR A 184 -28.19 -9.45 -9.54
N LYS A 185 -27.74 -10.68 -9.31
CA LYS A 185 -28.22 -11.52 -8.20
C LYS A 185 -27.25 -11.45 -7.04
N VAL A 186 -27.70 -10.93 -5.90
CA VAL A 186 -26.93 -10.94 -4.64
C VAL A 186 -27.36 -12.12 -3.80
N THR A 187 -26.41 -12.92 -3.36
CA THR A 187 -26.62 -14.10 -2.52
C THR A 187 -25.96 -13.89 -1.16
N ALA A 188 -26.75 -13.87 -0.10
CA ALA A 188 -26.31 -13.78 1.27
C ALA A 188 -25.57 -15.05 1.73
N GLN A 189 -24.85 -14.96 2.86
CA GLN A 189 -24.16 -16.10 3.46
C GLN A 189 -25.11 -17.25 3.80
N ASN A 190 -26.37 -16.96 4.20
CA ASN A 190 -27.41 -17.94 4.47
C ASN A 190 -28.08 -18.54 3.22
N LYS A 191 -27.53 -18.25 2.02
CA LYS A 191 -28.01 -18.71 0.71
C LYS A 191 -29.34 -18.09 0.23
N THR A 192 -29.95 -17.18 0.97
CA THR A 192 -31.04 -16.37 0.43
C THR A 192 -30.53 -15.36 -0.60
N SER A 193 -31.34 -14.98 -1.58
CA SER A 193 -30.91 -14.08 -2.64
C SER A 193 -31.93 -12.99 -2.93
N LYS A 194 -31.43 -11.88 -3.51
CA LYS A 194 -32.20 -10.75 -4.06
C LYS A 194 -31.65 -10.42 -5.44
N THR A 195 -32.51 -10.08 -6.39
CA THR A 195 -32.10 -9.69 -7.74
C THR A 195 -32.43 -8.24 -7.95
N TYR A 196 -31.43 -7.47 -8.38
CA TYR A 196 -31.56 -6.08 -8.81
C TYR A 196 -31.61 -6.01 -10.32
N THR A 197 -32.36 -5.02 -10.85
CA THR A 197 -32.35 -4.66 -12.26
C THR A 197 -31.64 -3.31 -12.42
N VAL A 198 -30.50 -3.32 -13.11
CA VAL A 198 -29.72 -2.11 -13.40
C VAL A 198 -30.16 -1.55 -14.73
N LYS A 199 -30.54 -0.27 -14.75
CA LYS A 199 -30.86 0.51 -15.94
C LYS A 199 -29.89 1.66 -16.07
N VAL A 200 -29.21 1.73 -17.21
CA VAL A 200 -28.32 2.84 -17.54
C VAL A 200 -28.98 3.68 -18.64
N THR A 201 -29.00 4.99 -18.43
CA THR A 201 -29.47 5.96 -19.42
C THR A 201 -28.34 6.87 -19.82
N MET A 202 -28.29 7.27 -21.09
CA MET A 202 -27.33 8.27 -21.58
C MET A 202 -27.98 9.64 -21.53
N SER A 203 -27.24 10.62 -20.99
CA SER A 203 -27.66 12.02 -21.03
C SER A 203 -27.58 12.55 -22.45
N ASP A 204 -28.52 13.36 -22.88
CA ASP A 204 -28.49 14.00 -24.21
C ASP A 204 -27.57 15.24 -24.22
N GLU A 205 -27.14 15.74 -23.08
CA GLU A 205 -26.32 16.92 -22.96
C GLU A 205 -24.84 16.56 -22.85
N ALA A 206 -24.02 17.10 -23.74
CA ALA A 206 -22.57 17.17 -23.50
C ALA A 206 -22.33 18.26 -22.44
N THR A 207 -21.80 17.90 -21.29
CA THR A 207 -21.58 18.85 -20.19
C THR A 207 -20.46 19.82 -20.54
N PRO A 208 -20.68 21.15 -20.48
CA PRO A 208 -19.63 22.13 -20.73
C PRO A 208 -18.56 22.08 -19.63
N ASN A 209 -17.29 22.15 -20.00
CA ASN A 209 -16.20 22.31 -19.02
C ASN A 209 -16.21 23.70 -18.41
N VAL A 210 -17.00 23.90 -17.34
CA VAL A 210 -17.15 25.19 -16.63
C VAL A 210 -15.88 25.62 -15.87
N TYR A 211 -14.90 24.70 -15.71
CA TYR A 211 -13.70 24.96 -14.91
C TYR A 211 -12.46 25.34 -15.70
N LYS A 212 -12.46 25.22 -17.04
CA LYS A 212 -11.28 25.47 -17.87
C LYS A 212 -10.61 26.83 -17.58
N GLY A 213 -11.36 27.92 -17.61
CA GLY A 213 -10.82 29.25 -17.33
C GLY A 213 -10.35 29.42 -15.87
N LYS A 214 -10.99 28.71 -14.94
CA LYS A 214 -10.64 28.71 -13.51
C LYS A 214 -9.33 27.95 -13.27
N LEU A 215 -9.13 26.80 -13.93
CA LEU A 215 -7.88 26.04 -13.88
C LEU A 215 -6.70 26.84 -14.47
N GLU A 216 -6.91 27.55 -15.57
CA GLU A 216 -5.91 28.43 -16.17
C GLU A 216 -5.53 29.58 -15.20
N GLN A 217 -6.50 30.18 -14.53
CA GLN A 217 -6.27 31.22 -13.52
C GLN A 217 -5.50 30.67 -12.30
N ILE A 218 -5.87 29.49 -11.80
CA ILE A 218 -5.18 28.84 -10.68
C ILE A 218 -3.72 28.54 -11.07
N ARG A 219 -3.50 27.96 -12.26
CA ARG A 219 -2.17 27.71 -12.79
C ARG A 219 -1.33 28.99 -12.83
N ASP A 220 -1.87 30.05 -13.42
CA ASP A 220 -1.16 31.31 -13.57
C ASP A 220 -0.83 31.96 -12.22
N ASN A 221 -1.75 31.85 -11.23
CA ASN A 221 -1.49 32.29 -9.86
C ASN A 221 -0.34 31.50 -9.20
N ILE A 222 -0.32 30.18 -9.35
CA ILE A 222 0.74 29.31 -8.83
C ILE A 222 2.08 29.68 -9.49
N ILE A 223 2.12 29.80 -10.78
CA ILE A 223 3.34 30.17 -11.53
C ILE A 223 3.84 31.56 -11.14
N ASN A 224 2.97 32.53 -10.96
CA ASN A 224 3.38 33.86 -10.51
C ASN A 224 3.97 33.82 -9.11
N ARG A 225 3.42 32.97 -8.20
CA ARG A 225 4.01 32.74 -6.88
C ARG A 225 5.40 32.10 -7.02
N TYR A 226 5.57 31.06 -7.82
CA TYR A 226 6.86 30.39 -8.02
C TYR A 226 7.92 31.34 -8.59
N ARG A 227 7.54 32.29 -9.44
CA ARG A 227 8.49 33.29 -9.97
C ARG A 227 9.11 34.17 -8.86
N SER A 228 8.40 34.41 -7.78
CA SER A 228 8.89 35.25 -6.67
C SER A 228 9.39 34.48 -5.46
N GLU A 229 8.91 33.26 -5.24
CA GLU A 229 9.05 32.55 -3.97
C GLU A 229 9.55 31.10 -4.13
N ALA A 230 9.82 30.60 -5.35
CA ALA A 230 10.27 29.22 -5.51
C ALA A 230 11.54 28.94 -4.70
N ASN A 231 11.52 27.93 -3.89
CA ASN A 231 12.60 27.58 -2.97
C ASN A 231 12.95 26.09 -2.96
N ASP A 232 12.13 25.21 -3.54
CA ASP A 232 12.40 23.79 -3.65
C ASP A 232 12.52 23.31 -5.12
N ASP A 233 12.98 22.09 -5.30
CA ASP A 233 13.24 21.53 -6.64
C ASP A 233 12.01 21.33 -7.47
N TRP A 234 10.88 20.97 -6.83
CA TRP A 234 9.61 20.77 -7.52
C TRP A 234 9.03 22.10 -8.03
N GLU A 235 9.10 23.15 -7.23
CA GLU A 235 8.65 24.49 -7.62
C GLU A 235 9.51 25.01 -8.80
N TRP A 236 10.83 24.86 -8.73
CA TRP A 236 11.75 25.22 -9.81
C TRP A 236 11.55 24.40 -11.07
N MET A 237 11.30 23.09 -10.94
CA MET A 237 11.01 22.21 -12.06
C MET A 237 9.70 22.60 -12.76
N ASN A 238 8.62 22.80 -12.00
CA ASN A 238 7.33 23.22 -12.53
C ASN A 238 7.39 24.59 -13.24
N LEU A 239 8.13 25.52 -12.66
CA LEU A 239 8.39 26.82 -13.28
C LEU A 239 9.16 26.65 -14.61
N GLY A 240 10.18 25.80 -14.64
CA GLY A 240 10.94 25.48 -15.85
C GLY A 240 10.06 24.91 -16.96
N PHE A 241 9.24 23.92 -16.65
CA PHE A 241 8.30 23.34 -17.61
C PHE A 241 7.31 24.35 -18.16
N TYR A 242 6.77 25.20 -17.32
CA TYR A 242 5.82 26.23 -17.76
C TYR A 242 6.47 27.24 -18.68
N GLU A 243 7.67 27.71 -18.35
CA GLU A 243 8.40 28.75 -19.08
C GLU A 243 8.96 28.21 -20.40
N ASN A 244 9.47 26.99 -20.45
CA ASN A 244 9.98 26.35 -21.65
C ASN A 244 8.90 26.05 -22.72
N ARG A 245 7.64 25.98 -22.31
CA ARG A 245 6.50 25.82 -23.24
C ARG A 245 6.05 27.12 -23.89
N LYS A 246 6.51 28.29 -23.40
CA LYS A 246 6.15 29.59 -23.97
C LYS A 246 7.30 30.09 -24.85
N GLU A 247 6.99 30.44 -26.10
CA GLU A 247 7.94 30.90 -27.12
C GLU A 247 8.77 32.14 -26.78
N ASN A 248 8.54 32.74 -25.59
CA ASN A 248 9.20 33.96 -25.12
C ASN A 248 9.92 33.79 -23.77
N TYR A 249 10.53 32.64 -23.54
CA TYR A 249 11.30 32.44 -22.32
C TYR A 249 12.54 33.34 -22.31
N ASN A 250 12.60 34.27 -21.35
CA ASN A 250 13.78 35.10 -21.12
C ASN A 250 14.57 34.54 -19.93
N THR A 251 15.62 33.79 -20.21
CA THR A 251 16.51 33.19 -19.20
C THR A 251 17.16 34.22 -18.28
N SER A 252 17.18 35.52 -18.66
CA SER A 252 17.83 36.58 -17.89
C SER A 252 17.11 36.99 -16.61
N THR A 253 15.83 36.65 -16.47
CA THR A 253 15.01 37.05 -15.30
C THR A 253 15.06 36.10 -14.12
N HIS A 254 15.58 34.88 -14.31
CA HIS A 254 15.65 33.86 -13.26
C HIS A 254 17.01 33.16 -13.28
N SER A 255 18.02 33.80 -12.69
CA SER A 255 19.34 33.16 -12.48
C SER A 255 19.20 32.07 -11.43
N PHE A 256 19.20 30.82 -11.88
CA PHE A 256 19.30 29.67 -10.97
C PHE A 256 20.75 29.37 -10.69
N ASP A 257 21.14 29.34 -9.41
CA ASP A 257 22.53 29.06 -9.01
C ASP A 257 22.77 27.54 -8.93
N ILE A 258 23.24 26.96 -10.03
CA ILE A 258 23.62 25.54 -10.12
C ILE A 258 24.62 25.16 -9.04
N ALA A 259 25.63 26.02 -8.78
CA ALA A 259 26.67 25.72 -7.79
C ALA A 259 26.10 25.54 -6.39
N SER A 260 25.20 26.43 -5.96
CA SER A 260 24.52 26.32 -4.67
C SER A 260 23.67 25.04 -4.56
N LYS A 261 23.14 24.55 -5.67
CA LYS A 261 22.38 23.29 -5.67
C LYS A 261 23.30 22.09 -5.59
N LEU A 262 24.32 22.03 -6.44
CA LEU A 262 25.23 20.88 -6.53
C LEU A 262 26.12 20.72 -5.31
N VAL A 263 26.52 21.84 -4.66
CA VAL A 263 27.32 21.78 -3.43
C VAL A 263 26.59 21.05 -2.29
N LYS A 264 25.26 21.01 -2.32
CA LYS A 264 24.45 20.28 -1.33
C LYS A 264 24.36 18.78 -1.62
N LEU A 265 24.65 18.35 -2.85
CA LEU A 265 24.71 16.95 -3.20
C LEU A 265 25.98 16.30 -2.66
N ASN A 266 25.85 15.07 -2.21
CA ASN A 266 26.98 14.22 -1.87
C ASN A 266 26.99 13.04 -2.85
N THR A 267 27.74 13.14 -3.93
CA THR A 267 27.70 12.17 -5.03
C THR A 267 28.44 10.87 -4.77
N THR A 268 29.10 10.71 -3.62
CA THR A 268 29.96 9.54 -3.36
C THR A 268 29.39 8.49 -2.43
N THR A 269 28.58 8.87 -1.43
CA THR A 269 27.98 7.91 -0.50
C THR A 269 26.80 8.53 0.22
N ASN A 270 25.70 7.79 0.39
CA ASN A 270 24.52 8.12 1.20
C ASN A 270 23.62 9.26 0.70
N VAL A 271 23.72 9.70 -0.56
CA VAL A 271 22.65 10.46 -1.18
C VAL A 271 21.56 9.49 -1.62
N ALA A 272 20.32 9.77 -1.26
CA ALA A 272 19.22 9.00 -1.80
C ALA A 272 19.19 9.16 -3.34
N MET A 273 18.90 8.08 -4.07
CA MET A 273 18.79 8.12 -5.53
C MET A 273 17.85 9.25 -5.98
N THR A 274 16.74 9.44 -5.26
CA THR A 274 15.75 10.48 -5.50
C THR A 274 16.27 11.93 -5.40
N GLU A 275 17.33 12.17 -4.66
CA GLU A 275 17.96 13.52 -4.62
C GLU A 275 18.69 13.83 -5.93
N ILE A 276 19.36 12.84 -6.50
CA ILE A 276 20.04 12.97 -7.79
C ILE A 276 19.00 13.11 -8.91
N ASP A 277 17.98 12.23 -8.93
CA ASP A 277 16.89 12.24 -9.90
C ASP A 277 16.20 13.60 -9.95
N ARG A 278 15.78 14.11 -8.80
CA ARG A 278 15.08 15.37 -8.65
C ARG A 278 15.96 16.55 -9.10
N THR A 279 17.25 16.51 -8.80
CA THR A 279 18.18 17.53 -9.26
C THR A 279 18.31 17.52 -10.78
N ILE A 280 18.46 16.34 -11.41
CA ILE A 280 18.50 16.21 -12.86
C ILE A 280 17.20 16.71 -13.49
N MET A 281 16.05 16.28 -12.99
CA MET A 281 14.75 16.70 -13.50
C MET A 281 14.57 18.21 -13.43
N MET A 282 14.92 18.83 -12.31
CA MET A 282 14.83 20.26 -12.10
C MET A 282 15.75 21.03 -13.04
N LEU A 283 17.03 20.64 -13.13
CA LEU A 283 18.01 21.29 -14.03
C LEU A 283 17.60 21.14 -15.49
N THR A 284 17.17 19.94 -15.90
CA THR A 284 16.71 19.66 -17.26
C THR A 284 15.47 20.49 -17.62
N ALA A 285 14.49 20.59 -16.71
CA ALA A 285 13.31 21.44 -16.90
C ALA A 285 13.67 22.92 -17.07
N ARG A 286 14.75 23.35 -16.42
CA ARG A 286 15.33 24.70 -16.54
C ARG A 286 16.18 24.92 -17.78
N GLY A 287 16.35 23.89 -18.63
CA GLY A 287 17.12 23.96 -19.87
C GLY A 287 18.61 23.68 -19.73
N PHE A 288 19.05 23.13 -18.60
CA PHE A 288 20.44 22.72 -18.41
C PHE A 288 20.67 21.29 -18.89
N ASP A 289 21.81 21.05 -19.53
CA ASP A 289 22.28 19.71 -19.90
C ASP A 289 23.09 19.12 -18.75
N CYS A 290 22.53 18.14 -18.05
CA CYS A 290 23.16 17.50 -16.91
C CYS A 290 24.30 16.54 -17.28
N SER A 291 24.51 16.23 -18.57
CA SER A 291 25.64 15.42 -19.03
C SER A 291 26.91 16.24 -19.26
N LYS A 292 26.83 17.58 -19.20
CA LYS A 292 27.95 18.49 -19.45
C LYS A 292 27.80 19.81 -18.69
N LEU A 293 27.79 19.72 -17.37
CA LEU A 293 27.54 20.88 -16.51
C LEU A 293 28.66 21.93 -16.55
N SER A 294 29.91 21.54 -16.86
CA SER A 294 31.03 22.46 -17.00
C SER A 294 30.79 23.59 -18.03
N GLN A 295 29.96 23.34 -19.03
CA GLN A 295 29.59 24.39 -20.02
C GLN A 295 28.94 25.64 -19.38
N TYR A 296 28.38 25.49 -18.19
CA TYR A 296 27.74 26.56 -17.43
C TYR A 296 28.63 27.12 -16.33
N ASN A 297 29.90 26.64 -16.24
CA ASN A 297 30.88 27.04 -15.23
C ASN A 297 32.25 27.32 -15.84
N ASN A 298 32.31 28.11 -16.91
CA ASN A 298 33.55 28.50 -17.61
C ASN A 298 34.45 27.33 -18.05
N GLY A 299 33.87 26.16 -18.31
CA GLY A 299 34.57 24.94 -18.69
C GLY A 299 35.10 24.09 -17.55
N GLU A 300 34.88 24.51 -16.28
CA GLU A 300 35.31 23.76 -15.09
C GLU A 300 34.17 22.95 -14.49
N PRO A 301 34.41 21.73 -14.02
CA PRO A 301 33.42 20.94 -13.29
C PRO A 301 32.94 21.66 -12.02
N TYR A 302 31.69 21.44 -11.64
CA TYR A 302 31.20 21.83 -10.32
C TYR A 302 31.79 20.92 -9.24
N ILE A 303 31.72 21.36 -7.99
CA ILE A 303 32.23 20.61 -6.84
C ILE A 303 31.06 20.34 -5.86
N ASP A 304 30.92 19.09 -5.47
CA ASP A 304 29.90 18.69 -4.46
C ASP A 304 30.36 19.01 -3.02
N SER A 305 29.51 18.69 -2.04
CA SER A 305 29.77 18.91 -0.62
C SER A 305 30.99 18.14 -0.06
N LYS A 306 31.51 17.17 -0.81
CA LYS A 306 32.68 16.34 -0.43
C LYS A 306 33.91 16.64 -1.24
N GLY A 307 33.85 17.61 -2.15
CA GLY A 307 34.97 17.98 -2.99
C GLY A 307 35.11 17.15 -4.27
N ASN A 308 34.09 16.34 -4.61
CA ASN A 308 34.08 15.58 -5.87
C ASN A 308 33.70 16.50 -7.03
N LYS A 309 34.35 16.26 -8.17
CA LYS A 309 34.02 16.95 -9.42
C LYS A 309 32.76 16.37 -10.04
N ILE A 310 31.80 17.24 -10.39
CA ILE A 310 30.58 16.91 -11.10
C ILE A 310 30.56 17.67 -12.41
N ASP A 311 30.66 16.95 -13.51
CA ASP A 311 30.42 17.46 -14.86
C ASP A 311 29.22 16.73 -15.51
N ASP A 312 29.17 15.41 -15.35
CA ASP A 312 28.08 14.56 -15.84
C ASP A 312 27.30 13.97 -14.66
N LEU A 313 26.20 14.65 -14.30
CA LEU A 313 25.31 14.19 -13.24
C LEU A 313 24.43 13.00 -13.68
N ALA A 314 24.16 12.90 -14.99
CA ALA A 314 23.45 11.75 -15.55
C ALA A 314 24.31 10.48 -15.41
N ALA A 315 25.61 10.55 -15.65
CA ALA A 315 26.53 9.42 -15.42
C ALA A 315 26.58 9.02 -13.93
N VAL A 316 26.48 9.97 -12.99
CA VAL A 316 26.38 9.67 -11.56
C VAL A 316 25.13 8.84 -11.28
N LEU A 317 23.99 9.19 -11.87
CA LEU A 317 22.73 8.43 -11.73
C LEU A 317 22.85 7.04 -12.35
N TYR A 318 23.35 6.91 -13.57
CA TYR A 318 23.56 5.62 -14.24
C TYR A 318 24.42 4.65 -13.42
N ASN A 319 25.35 5.18 -12.63
CA ASN A 319 26.30 4.40 -11.81
C ASN A 319 25.94 4.37 -10.32
N TYR A 320 24.76 4.84 -9.95
CA TYR A 320 24.33 4.87 -8.55
C TYR A 320 24.45 3.50 -7.88
N SER A 321 25.04 3.46 -6.68
CA SER A 321 25.36 2.23 -5.95
C SER A 321 24.78 2.17 -4.53
N GLY A 322 24.06 3.21 -4.09
CA GLY A 322 23.42 3.26 -2.78
C GLY A 322 22.10 2.46 -2.72
N ASP A 323 21.50 2.46 -1.55
CA ASP A 323 20.18 1.89 -1.32
C ASP A 323 19.10 2.77 -1.97
N TYR A 324 17.99 2.16 -2.38
CA TYR A 324 16.87 2.85 -2.99
C TYR A 324 15.53 2.26 -2.57
N THR A 325 14.52 3.09 -2.55
CA THR A 325 13.10 2.68 -2.55
C THR A 325 12.59 2.70 -3.98
N ILE A 326 11.36 2.24 -4.21
CA ILE A 326 10.78 2.22 -5.58
C ILE A 326 10.71 3.61 -6.22
N ASN A 327 10.65 4.68 -5.43
CA ASN A 327 10.70 6.06 -5.92
C ASN A 327 11.97 6.33 -6.74
N GLY A 328 13.12 5.79 -6.29
CA GLY A 328 14.38 5.96 -7.01
C GLY A 328 14.29 5.51 -8.47
N PRO A 329 14.06 4.22 -8.78
CA PRO A 329 13.94 3.75 -10.16
C PRO A 329 12.89 4.48 -11.00
N ILE A 330 11.75 4.87 -10.43
CA ILE A 330 10.69 5.60 -11.14
C ILE A 330 11.20 6.99 -11.55
N PHE A 331 11.74 7.76 -10.60
CA PHE A 331 12.22 9.11 -10.88
C PHE A 331 13.53 9.11 -11.68
N ALA A 332 14.39 8.08 -11.53
CA ALA A 332 15.57 7.91 -12.37
C ALA A 332 15.18 7.74 -13.84
N LEU A 333 14.19 6.90 -14.14
CA LEU A 333 13.69 6.72 -15.50
C LEU A 333 13.17 8.04 -16.08
N LEU A 334 12.36 8.78 -15.33
CA LEU A 334 11.85 10.10 -15.73
C LEU A 334 12.99 11.10 -15.94
N ALA A 335 13.98 11.17 -15.05
CA ALA A 335 15.10 12.09 -15.14
C ALA A 335 15.97 11.83 -16.39
N LEU A 336 16.25 10.55 -16.68
CA LEU A 336 17.05 10.15 -17.84
C LEU A 336 16.30 10.40 -19.17
N ASP A 337 14.99 10.20 -19.19
CA ASP A 337 14.17 10.42 -20.38
C ASP A 337 13.95 11.90 -20.67
N MET A 338 13.73 12.72 -19.65
CA MET A 338 13.58 14.18 -19.82
C MET A 338 14.71 14.83 -20.59
N GLY A 339 15.96 14.44 -20.31
CA GLY A 339 17.14 14.98 -20.99
C GLY A 339 17.59 14.13 -22.17
N ASN A 340 16.95 12.99 -22.41
CA ASN A 340 17.38 12.00 -23.38
C ASN A 340 18.88 11.66 -23.25
N TYR A 341 19.34 11.51 -21.99
CA TYR A 341 20.75 11.29 -21.69
C TYR A 341 21.25 9.94 -22.21
N SER A 342 22.44 9.96 -22.83
CA SER A 342 23.06 8.75 -23.38
C SER A 342 23.52 7.82 -22.28
N VAL A 343 23.36 6.52 -22.50
CA VAL A 343 23.79 5.47 -21.57
C VAL A 343 25.32 5.29 -21.65
N PRO A 344 26.09 5.44 -20.55
CA PRO A 344 27.52 5.12 -20.53
C PRO A 344 27.77 3.61 -20.71
N ASP A 345 28.94 3.25 -21.27
CA ASP A 345 29.30 1.85 -21.56
C ASP A 345 29.23 0.91 -20.34
N ASN A 346 29.41 1.42 -19.12
CA ASN A 346 29.41 0.66 -17.87
C ASN A 346 28.25 1.03 -16.96
N ALA A 347 27.12 1.46 -17.48
CA ALA A 347 25.97 1.85 -16.71
C ALA A 347 25.40 0.66 -15.89
N ARG A 348 25.24 0.86 -14.58
CA ARG A 348 24.55 -0.08 -13.70
C ARG A 348 23.03 0.01 -13.86
N TRP A 349 22.52 1.24 -14.01
CA TRP A 349 21.10 1.54 -14.14
C TRP A 349 20.79 2.00 -15.56
N THR A 350 20.67 1.03 -16.48
CA THR A 350 20.12 1.32 -17.81
C THR A 350 18.60 1.52 -17.72
N ARG A 351 17.99 2.08 -18.77
CA ARG A 351 16.51 2.20 -18.84
C ARG A 351 15.84 0.83 -18.69
N GLU A 352 16.41 -0.21 -19.30
CA GLU A 352 15.93 -1.59 -19.16
C GLU A 352 15.93 -2.06 -17.70
N ALA A 353 17.03 -1.81 -16.99
CA ALA A 353 17.15 -2.20 -15.57
C ALA A 353 16.13 -1.47 -14.71
N LEU A 354 15.90 -0.18 -14.95
CA LEU A 354 14.91 0.63 -14.25
C LEU A 354 13.48 0.13 -14.54
N ILE A 355 13.14 -0.07 -15.82
CA ILE A 355 11.84 -0.61 -16.25
C ILE A 355 11.59 -1.97 -15.59
N ASP A 356 12.56 -2.87 -15.59
CA ASP A 356 12.40 -4.19 -14.99
C ASP A 356 12.13 -4.15 -13.49
N VAL A 357 12.75 -3.22 -12.75
CA VAL A 357 12.46 -3.02 -11.31
C VAL A 357 11.05 -2.50 -11.13
N ILE A 358 10.61 -1.50 -11.92
CA ILE A 358 9.28 -0.92 -11.83
C ILE A 358 8.20 -1.96 -12.18
N LEU A 359 8.42 -2.77 -13.22
CA LEU A 359 7.48 -3.82 -13.63
C LEU A 359 7.29 -4.90 -12.55
N LYS A 360 8.35 -5.23 -11.79
CA LYS A 360 8.30 -6.21 -10.70
C LYS A 360 7.66 -5.69 -9.42
N TYR A 361 7.58 -4.37 -9.25
CA TYR A 361 6.99 -3.79 -8.04
C TYR A 361 5.49 -4.07 -7.94
N GLY A 362 5.02 -4.54 -6.79
CA GLY A 362 3.63 -4.94 -6.56
C GLY A 362 3.03 -4.45 -5.24
N ASN A 363 3.81 -3.78 -4.38
CA ASN A 363 3.33 -3.29 -3.08
C ASN A 363 2.78 -1.86 -3.21
N TYR A 364 1.63 -1.72 -3.87
CA TYR A 364 1.02 -0.40 -4.13
C TYR A 364 0.49 0.32 -2.88
N ASP A 365 0.27 -0.39 -1.78
CA ASP A 365 -0.24 0.20 -0.54
C ASP A 365 0.86 0.88 0.29
N GLU A 366 2.13 0.64 -0.02
CA GLU A 366 3.27 1.21 0.70
C GLU A 366 3.35 2.74 0.56
N PHE A 367 3.14 3.27 -0.65
CA PHE A 367 3.28 4.69 -0.96
C PHE A 367 1.98 5.34 -1.49
N GLY A 368 0.87 4.60 -1.44
CA GLY A 368 -0.44 5.11 -1.86
C GLY A 368 -0.61 5.30 -3.37
N ILE A 369 -1.66 6.05 -3.71
CA ILE A 369 -2.07 6.26 -5.11
C ILE A 369 -1.08 7.13 -5.90
N ASP A 370 -0.30 7.97 -5.22
CA ASP A 370 0.73 8.83 -5.80
C ASP A 370 1.73 7.99 -6.60
N MET A 371 2.15 6.87 -6.00
CA MET A 371 3.09 5.95 -6.63
C MET A 371 2.50 5.27 -7.86
N VAL A 372 1.22 4.95 -7.83
CA VAL A 372 0.52 4.37 -8.99
C VAL A 372 0.53 5.36 -10.15
N GLY A 373 0.23 6.64 -9.91
CA GLY A 373 0.32 7.69 -10.89
C GLY A 373 1.74 7.89 -11.43
N ALA A 374 2.74 7.87 -10.55
CA ALA A 374 4.15 7.99 -10.92
C ALA A 374 4.66 6.81 -11.78
N ILE A 375 4.24 5.58 -11.45
CA ILE A 375 4.51 4.39 -12.27
C ILE A 375 3.93 4.55 -13.67
N MET A 376 2.67 4.97 -13.77
CA MET A 376 2.03 5.18 -15.06
C MET A 376 2.77 6.25 -15.87
N TYR A 377 3.11 7.37 -15.23
CA TYR A 377 3.80 8.47 -15.88
C TYR A 377 5.18 8.05 -16.41
N SER A 378 5.93 7.23 -15.67
CA SER A 378 7.25 6.78 -16.07
C SER A 378 7.24 5.67 -17.13
N LEU A 379 6.24 4.77 -17.11
CA LEU A 379 6.19 3.61 -18.00
C LEU A 379 5.41 3.84 -19.31
N ALA A 380 4.47 4.78 -19.33
CA ALA A 380 3.62 4.99 -20.51
C ALA A 380 4.39 5.21 -21.83
N PRO A 381 5.54 5.91 -21.85
CA PRO A 381 6.33 6.06 -23.08
C PRO A 381 6.81 4.73 -23.68
N TYR A 382 6.87 3.67 -22.90
CA TYR A 382 7.37 2.34 -23.30
C TYR A 382 6.27 1.34 -23.67
N GLN A 383 5.01 1.76 -23.72
CA GLN A 383 3.88 0.86 -24.01
C GLN A 383 3.91 0.22 -25.39
N ASP A 384 4.58 0.85 -26.36
CA ASP A 384 4.71 0.35 -27.73
C ASP A 384 6.13 -0.14 -28.05
N ASP A 385 7.00 -0.29 -27.03
CA ASP A 385 8.33 -0.84 -27.18
C ASP A 385 8.28 -2.33 -27.54
N GLU A 386 9.15 -2.78 -28.47
CA GLU A 386 9.15 -4.17 -28.93
C GLU A 386 9.51 -5.17 -27.82
N ALA A 387 10.38 -4.80 -26.89
CA ALA A 387 10.87 -5.68 -25.83
C ALA A 387 10.00 -5.65 -24.56
N TYR A 388 9.44 -4.49 -24.23
CA TYR A 388 8.75 -4.25 -22.95
C TYR A 388 7.26 -3.99 -23.10
N GLY A 389 6.79 -3.57 -24.26
CA GLY A 389 5.46 -3.01 -24.47
C GLY A 389 4.33 -3.88 -23.92
N ALA A 390 4.35 -5.18 -24.14
CA ALA A 390 3.32 -6.08 -23.64
C ALA A 390 3.26 -6.09 -22.09
N ARG A 391 4.43 -6.16 -21.42
CA ARG A 391 4.54 -6.15 -19.95
C ARG A 391 4.19 -4.79 -19.37
N VAL A 392 4.56 -3.72 -20.08
CA VAL A 392 4.22 -2.35 -19.71
C VAL A 392 2.71 -2.13 -19.79
N LYS A 393 2.04 -2.53 -20.87
CA LYS A 393 0.57 -2.45 -21.02
C LYS A 393 -0.14 -3.18 -19.89
N GLU A 394 0.25 -4.42 -19.59
CA GLU A 394 -0.31 -5.18 -18.47
C GLU A 394 -0.15 -4.43 -17.13
N LYS A 395 1.00 -3.78 -16.92
CA LYS A 395 1.26 -3.01 -15.71
C LYS A 395 0.42 -1.75 -15.64
N LEU A 396 0.30 -1.03 -16.76
CA LEU A 396 -0.51 0.19 -16.86
C LEU A 396 -2.00 -0.11 -16.67
N ASP A 397 -2.51 -1.20 -17.22
CA ASP A 397 -3.90 -1.66 -17.02
C ASP A 397 -4.18 -1.93 -15.53
N LYS A 398 -3.29 -2.64 -14.83
CA LYS A 398 -3.39 -2.86 -13.39
C LYS A 398 -3.37 -1.57 -12.58
N CYS A 399 -2.53 -0.61 -12.97
CA CYS A 399 -2.48 0.70 -12.33
C CYS A 399 -3.80 1.47 -12.56
N LEU A 400 -4.34 1.44 -13.78
CA LEU A 400 -5.60 2.07 -14.12
C LEU A 400 -6.77 1.47 -13.33
N GLU A 401 -6.87 0.15 -13.25
CA GLU A 401 -7.87 -0.55 -12.43
C GLU A 401 -7.77 -0.12 -10.96
N LEU A 402 -6.56 0.00 -10.42
CA LEU A 402 -6.34 0.42 -9.04
C LEU A 402 -6.77 1.87 -8.82
N ILE A 403 -6.47 2.78 -9.76
CA ILE A 403 -6.92 4.18 -9.71
C ILE A 403 -8.45 4.23 -9.66
N LEU A 404 -9.14 3.55 -10.58
CA LEU A 404 -10.61 3.52 -10.62
C LEU A 404 -11.22 2.96 -9.32
N ARG A 405 -10.59 1.98 -8.73
CA ARG A 405 -11.04 1.38 -7.47
C ARG A 405 -10.82 2.28 -6.24
N LYS A 406 -9.75 3.08 -6.25
CA LYS A 406 -9.37 3.95 -5.11
C LYS A 406 -9.94 5.38 -5.21
N MET A 407 -10.53 5.73 -6.33
CA MET A 407 -11.13 7.03 -6.58
C MET A 407 -12.38 7.24 -5.71
N ASN A 408 -12.50 8.39 -5.06
CA ASN A 408 -13.67 8.77 -4.30
C ASN A 408 -14.84 9.18 -5.21
N SER A 409 -16.04 9.30 -4.63
CA SER A 409 -17.26 9.66 -5.38
C SER A 409 -17.25 11.07 -5.97
N ASP A 410 -16.38 11.93 -5.46
CA ASP A 410 -16.15 13.29 -5.95
C ASP A 410 -14.91 13.40 -6.84
N PHE A 411 -14.44 12.27 -7.40
CA PHE A 411 -13.24 12.13 -8.22
C PHE A 411 -11.93 12.48 -7.52
N SER A 412 -11.96 12.73 -6.23
CA SER A 412 -10.75 13.01 -5.45
C SER A 412 -9.97 11.73 -5.12
N PHE A 413 -8.70 11.92 -4.83
CA PHE A 413 -7.79 10.86 -4.40
C PHE A 413 -7.19 11.21 -3.04
N GLY A 414 -6.95 10.18 -2.24
CA GLY A 414 -6.30 10.32 -0.95
C GLY A 414 -5.03 9.49 -0.87
N GLY A 415 -4.00 10.10 -0.30
CA GLY A 415 -2.79 9.41 0.14
C GLY A 415 -2.60 9.61 1.64
N TRP A 416 -2.01 8.62 2.33
CA TRP A 416 -1.67 8.73 3.75
C TRP A 416 -2.85 9.08 4.69
N GLY A 417 -4.06 8.60 4.32
CA GLY A 417 -5.28 8.78 5.11
C GLY A 417 -5.99 10.13 4.93
N THR A 418 -5.53 10.99 4.03
CA THR A 418 -6.16 12.28 3.72
C THR A 418 -6.36 12.47 2.23
N ILE A 419 -7.45 13.13 1.84
CA ILE A 419 -7.64 13.62 0.46
C ILE A 419 -6.68 14.78 0.26
N ASN A 420 -5.90 14.75 -0.82
CA ASN A 420 -4.96 15.81 -1.13
C ASN A 420 -4.79 16.01 -2.65
N SER A 421 -4.41 17.22 -3.02
CA SER A 421 -4.22 17.61 -4.43
C SER A 421 -2.97 16.99 -5.07
N GLU A 422 -1.99 16.58 -4.29
CA GLU A 422 -0.77 15.96 -4.80
C GLU A 422 -1.07 14.57 -5.38
N SER A 423 -1.83 13.75 -4.64
CA SER A 423 -2.31 12.46 -5.12
C SER A 423 -3.10 12.58 -6.41
N ALA A 424 -4.01 13.57 -6.48
CA ALA A 424 -4.78 13.85 -7.70
C ALA A 424 -3.86 14.28 -8.87
N ALA A 425 -2.84 15.09 -8.61
CA ALA A 425 -1.90 15.54 -9.63
C ALA A 425 -1.10 14.37 -10.22
N TRP A 426 -0.57 13.47 -9.38
CA TRP A 426 0.14 12.28 -9.86
C TRP A 426 -0.74 11.37 -10.71
N VAL A 427 -1.99 11.14 -10.28
CA VAL A 427 -2.97 10.37 -11.07
C VAL A 427 -3.23 11.04 -12.43
N MET A 428 -3.49 12.35 -12.45
CA MET A 428 -3.71 13.10 -13.70
C MET A 428 -2.50 13.02 -14.62
N MET A 429 -1.28 13.17 -14.12
CA MET A 429 -0.06 13.03 -14.91
C MET A 429 0.06 11.62 -15.51
N GLY A 430 -0.21 10.58 -14.72
CA GLY A 430 -0.23 9.20 -15.21
C GLY A 430 -1.26 8.96 -16.29
N LEU A 431 -2.48 9.44 -16.12
CA LEU A 431 -3.55 9.32 -17.14
C LEU A 431 -3.20 10.06 -18.44
N CYS A 432 -2.72 11.30 -18.33
CA CYS A 432 -2.29 12.07 -19.48
C CYS A 432 -1.16 11.39 -20.27
N SER A 433 -0.20 10.75 -19.57
CA SER A 433 0.91 10.03 -20.22
C SER A 433 0.44 8.80 -21.01
N MET A 434 -0.68 8.20 -20.62
CA MET A 434 -1.35 7.13 -21.36
C MET A 434 -2.25 7.65 -22.50
N GLY A 435 -2.33 8.95 -22.73
CA GLY A 435 -3.22 9.58 -23.71
C GLY A 435 -4.68 9.66 -23.25
N ILE A 436 -4.97 9.44 -21.96
CA ILE A 436 -6.31 9.57 -21.39
C ILE A 436 -6.53 11.03 -21.02
N ASP A 437 -7.48 11.66 -21.67
CA ASP A 437 -7.96 12.99 -21.26
C ASP A 437 -8.93 12.84 -20.08
N TRP A 438 -8.38 12.91 -18.86
CA TRP A 438 -9.16 12.77 -17.63
C TRP A 438 -10.31 13.77 -17.49
N ASN A 439 -10.24 14.90 -18.19
CA ASN A 439 -11.27 15.92 -18.16
C ASN A 439 -12.45 15.57 -19.11
N ALA A 440 -12.17 14.83 -20.16
CA ALA A 440 -13.17 14.38 -21.12
C ALA A 440 -13.55 12.91 -20.95
N ASP A 441 -12.69 12.12 -20.29
CA ASP A 441 -12.96 10.71 -20.07
C ASP A 441 -13.96 10.54 -18.93
N PRO A 442 -15.12 9.93 -19.22
CA PRO A 442 -16.20 9.81 -18.25
C PRO A 442 -15.90 8.95 -17.04
N ARG A 443 -14.83 8.20 -17.05
CA ARG A 443 -14.36 7.46 -15.86
C ARG A 443 -13.79 8.40 -14.79
N PHE A 444 -13.36 9.62 -15.18
CA PHE A 444 -12.66 10.58 -14.34
C PHE A 444 -13.31 11.96 -14.27
N SER A 445 -14.41 12.17 -14.97
CA SER A 445 -15.14 13.44 -15.00
C SER A 445 -16.63 13.19 -15.14
N ASP A 446 -17.43 13.92 -14.37
CA ASP A 446 -18.89 13.98 -14.56
C ASP A 446 -19.29 15.01 -15.62
N GLY A 447 -18.30 15.63 -16.27
CA GLY A 447 -18.47 16.66 -17.27
C GLY A 447 -18.90 18.03 -16.71
N GLN A 448 -18.84 18.25 -15.39
CA GLN A 448 -19.17 19.54 -14.75
C GLN A 448 -17.97 20.45 -14.57
#